data_30754102b768558832161d3b2a22e263
#
_entry.id   30754102b768558832161d3b2a22e263
#
_cell.length_a   1.000
_cell.length_b   1.000
_cell.length_c   1.000
_cell.angle_alpha   90.00
_cell.angle_beta   90.00
_cell.angle_gamma   90.00
#
_symmetry.space_group_name_H-M   'P 1'
#
loop_
_entity.id
_entity.type
_entity.pdbx_description
1 polymer ?
#
loop_
_entity_poly.entity_id
_entity_poly.type
_entity_poly.pdbx_seq_one_letter_code
_entity_poly.pdbx_strand_id
1 'polypeptide(L)'
;MSSVEVNLEKARAYNKVKKYEESLEHYELALEADGELSQGDKDKYAWDLYFVKVKDNEFIDEIEEAAKKIVSVTSQKDSSKAAKPCPYTLSVIRLMKIYTENEKYLDVLRWASKLDPKKLSNQQFKPNAEVTMNSNKENYYLQTTKALLEIDKYDQTIKYCQDALVTIPEFNNNNDVWFKLRIAKSYKELGEYDDSIDFLKDIYKTKQDWYISRDMAENYFFKEEFDESLKWAAKGILARDGKIESKVNLFSLVGDILEIKGFEDEAIMNKYMYYVIRNAKEWPIDDELKNLLSSYGLDLENTDFKSLFKEYENMWISMKYFGQERQYGVIDKVFNDRKYGFIKANGNSYYFKTYEFKDDKDYLYEGTEVSFYLEDAYNKSKDEMVKNAVNIYCEML
;
A
#
# COMPACT_ATOMS: atom_id res chain seq x y z
N MET A 1 57.50 -8.65 16.03
CA MET A 1 56.18 -8.57 15.39
C MET A 1 56.27 -7.65 14.20
N SER A 2 55.73 -8.05 13.06
CA SER A 2 55.60 -7.17 11.92
C SER A 2 54.59 -6.04 12.18
N SER A 3 54.64 -4.93 11.43
CA SER A 3 53.64 -3.85 11.53
C SER A 3 52.21 -4.39 11.35
N VAL A 4 52.05 -5.38 10.47
CA VAL A 4 50.76 -6.07 10.22
C VAL A 4 50.27 -6.77 11.47
N GLU A 5 51.14 -7.62 12.12
CA GLU A 5 50.72 -8.35 13.33
C GLU A 5 50.31 -7.42 14.48
N VAL A 6 51.05 -6.34 14.68
CA VAL A 6 50.74 -5.33 15.72
C VAL A 6 49.38 -4.69 15.47
N ASN A 7 49.08 -4.33 14.21
CA ASN A 7 47.78 -3.73 13.85
C ASN A 7 46.63 -4.73 13.99
N LEU A 8 46.80 -5.99 13.58
CA LEU A 8 45.77 -7.02 13.75
C LEU A 8 45.48 -7.32 15.24
N GLU A 9 46.50 -7.35 16.11
CA GLU A 9 46.29 -7.51 17.55
C GLU A 9 45.51 -6.33 18.16
N LYS A 10 45.85 -5.10 17.79
CA LYS A 10 45.15 -3.90 18.26
C LYS A 10 43.71 -3.90 17.75
N ALA A 11 43.46 -4.19 16.47
CA ALA A 11 42.13 -4.31 15.90
C ALA A 11 41.25 -5.29 16.68
N ARG A 12 41.77 -6.49 16.93
CA ARG A 12 41.06 -7.51 17.73
C ARG A 12 40.78 -7.07 19.15
N ALA A 13 41.72 -6.34 19.79
CA ALA A 13 41.54 -5.81 21.13
C ALA A 13 40.43 -4.73 21.19
N TYR A 14 40.42 -3.79 20.26
CA TYR A 14 39.40 -2.74 20.17
C TYR A 14 38.01 -3.34 19.82
N ASN A 15 37.92 -4.27 18.87
CA ASN A 15 36.67 -4.95 18.54
C ASN A 15 36.06 -5.67 19.76
N LYS A 16 36.89 -6.35 20.58
CA LYS A 16 36.43 -7.03 21.81
C LYS A 16 35.75 -6.08 22.82
N VAL A 17 36.15 -4.83 22.85
CA VAL A 17 35.59 -3.79 23.73
C VAL A 17 34.61 -2.88 23.00
N LYS A 18 34.17 -3.27 21.80
CA LYS A 18 33.20 -2.58 20.97
C LYS A 18 33.59 -1.16 20.53
N LYS A 19 34.89 -0.90 20.47
CA LYS A 19 35.45 0.32 19.88
C LYS A 19 35.66 0.10 18.38
N TYR A 20 34.56 0.21 17.64
CA TYR A 20 34.51 -0.22 16.23
C TYR A 20 35.30 0.70 15.30
N GLU A 21 35.36 2.01 15.60
CA GLU A 21 36.12 2.97 14.80
C GLU A 21 37.61 2.71 14.88
N GLU A 22 38.14 2.60 16.10
CA GLU A 22 39.59 2.31 16.34
C GLU A 22 39.94 0.92 15.83
N SER A 23 39.03 -0.06 15.96
CA SER A 23 39.19 -1.37 15.39
C SER A 23 39.32 -1.36 13.87
N LEU A 24 38.42 -0.63 13.20
CA LEU A 24 38.38 -0.46 11.74
C LEU A 24 39.67 0.17 11.22
N GLU A 25 40.12 1.27 11.84
CA GLU A 25 41.40 1.93 11.50
C GLU A 25 42.56 0.97 11.51
N HIS A 26 42.69 0.15 12.56
CA HIS A 26 43.79 -0.81 12.66
C HIS A 26 43.66 -1.98 11.68
N TYR A 27 42.44 -2.41 11.31
CA TYR A 27 42.29 -3.40 10.23
C TYR A 27 42.68 -2.78 8.87
N GLU A 28 42.31 -1.52 8.58
CA GLU A 28 42.69 -0.85 7.35
C GLU A 28 44.19 -0.63 7.24
N LEU A 29 44.87 -0.21 8.33
CA LEU A 29 46.34 -0.10 8.40
C LEU A 29 47.05 -1.48 8.18
N ALA A 30 46.47 -2.57 8.66
CA ALA A 30 47.00 -3.88 8.39
C ALA A 30 46.85 -4.30 6.93
N LEU A 31 45.72 -3.97 6.29
CA LEU A 31 45.47 -4.23 4.87
C LEU A 31 46.36 -3.38 3.94
N GLU A 32 46.57 -2.09 4.27
CA GLU A 32 47.48 -1.19 3.56
C GLU A 32 48.94 -1.66 3.58
N ALA A 33 49.32 -2.42 4.63
CA ALA A 33 50.64 -3.03 4.75
C ALA A 33 50.70 -4.44 4.15
N ASP A 34 49.85 -4.75 3.17
CA ASP A 34 49.73 -6.05 2.49
C ASP A 34 49.42 -7.23 3.44
N GLY A 35 48.78 -6.94 4.57
CA GLY A 35 48.34 -7.96 5.52
C GLY A 35 47.15 -8.77 5.02
N GLU A 36 47.17 -10.07 5.28
CA GLU A 36 46.01 -10.93 5.00
C GLU A 36 45.16 -11.12 6.25
N LEU A 37 43.85 -10.95 6.13
CA LEU A 37 42.90 -11.20 7.21
C LEU A 37 42.53 -12.69 7.28
N SER A 38 42.64 -13.28 8.46
CA SER A 38 42.01 -14.57 8.73
C SER A 38 40.50 -14.51 8.57
N GLN A 39 39.81 -15.63 8.38
CA GLN A 39 38.33 -15.62 8.27
C GLN A 39 37.65 -14.99 9.50
N GLY A 40 38.21 -15.21 10.70
CA GLY A 40 37.67 -14.58 11.91
C GLY A 40 37.89 -13.06 11.96
N ASP A 41 38.98 -12.57 11.36
CA ASP A 41 39.25 -11.13 11.25
C ASP A 41 38.39 -10.49 10.15
N LYS A 42 38.18 -11.18 9.03
CA LYS A 42 37.23 -10.75 7.98
C LYS A 42 35.81 -10.55 8.54
N ASP A 43 35.34 -11.48 9.38
CA ASP A 43 34.04 -11.37 10.01
C ASP A 43 33.97 -10.15 10.97
N LYS A 44 35.03 -9.90 11.75
CA LYS A 44 35.07 -8.72 12.64
C LYS A 44 35.18 -7.40 11.87
N TYR A 45 36.08 -7.36 10.89
CA TYR A 45 36.24 -6.20 9.99
C TYR A 45 34.94 -5.83 9.29
N ALA A 46 34.18 -6.82 8.80
CA ALA A 46 32.88 -6.59 8.20
C ALA A 46 31.83 -6.05 9.19
N TRP A 47 31.87 -6.49 10.46
CA TRP A 47 31.03 -5.90 11.51
C TRP A 47 31.44 -4.47 11.84
N ASP A 48 32.75 -4.16 11.91
CA ASP A 48 33.23 -2.82 12.16
C ASP A 48 32.81 -1.87 11.04
N LEU A 49 32.98 -2.27 9.78
CA LEU A 49 32.46 -1.52 8.61
C LEU A 49 30.96 -1.28 8.71
N TYR A 50 30.18 -2.31 9.09
CA TYR A 50 28.75 -2.17 9.23
C TYR A 50 28.36 -1.15 10.30
N PHE A 51 28.96 -1.24 11.49
CA PHE A 51 28.61 -0.33 12.59
C PHE A 51 29.09 1.10 12.36
N VAL A 52 30.24 1.28 11.74
CA VAL A 52 30.84 2.62 11.54
C VAL A 52 30.35 3.31 10.29
N LYS A 53 30.19 2.56 9.19
CA LYS A 53 29.97 3.16 7.86
C LYS A 53 28.59 2.88 7.24
N VAL A 54 27.81 1.91 7.76
CA VAL A 54 26.57 1.49 7.13
C VAL A 54 25.33 1.77 7.99
N LYS A 55 25.38 1.39 9.28
CA LYS A 55 24.18 1.27 10.11
C LYS A 55 23.40 2.58 10.24
N ASP A 56 24.07 3.62 10.70
CA ASP A 56 23.46 4.93 11.03
C ASP A 56 23.96 6.05 10.08
N ASN A 57 24.64 5.69 8.99
CA ASN A 57 25.12 6.63 7.98
C ASN A 57 23.98 7.03 7.01
N GLU A 58 23.99 8.27 6.54
CA GLU A 58 23.02 8.83 5.59
C GLU A 58 23.62 9.06 4.19
N PHE A 59 24.95 8.98 4.04
CA PHE A 59 25.65 9.21 2.76
C PHE A 59 25.71 7.91 1.93
N ILE A 60 24.90 7.86 0.87
CA ILE A 60 24.71 6.66 0.04
C ILE A 60 26.02 6.13 -0.52
N ASP A 61 26.90 7.00 -1.00
CA ASP A 61 28.18 6.59 -1.62
C ASP A 61 29.11 5.92 -0.60
N GLU A 62 29.17 6.44 0.63
CA GLU A 62 29.96 5.82 1.71
C GLU A 62 29.39 4.45 2.13
N ILE A 63 28.05 4.38 2.24
CA ILE A 63 27.36 3.12 2.56
C ILE A 63 27.62 2.08 1.48
N GLU A 64 27.53 2.48 0.20
CA GLU A 64 27.76 1.56 -0.92
C GLU A 64 29.22 1.07 -0.97
N GLU A 65 30.18 1.97 -0.75
CA GLU A 65 31.59 1.59 -0.70
C GLU A 65 31.88 0.59 0.44
N ALA A 66 31.40 0.88 1.63
CA ALA A 66 31.53 -0.01 2.77
C ALA A 66 30.83 -1.36 2.53
N ALA A 67 29.63 -1.36 1.95
CA ALA A 67 28.92 -2.58 1.62
C ALA A 67 29.64 -3.41 0.55
N LYS A 68 30.27 -2.78 -0.45
CA LYS A 68 31.13 -3.47 -1.43
C LYS A 68 32.32 -4.18 -0.74
N LYS A 69 32.98 -3.49 0.21
CA LYS A 69 34.05 -4.10 1.02
C LYS A 69 33.51 -5.31 1.83
N ILE A 70 32.39 -5.15 2.55
CA ILE A 70 31.76 -6.23 3.33
C ILE A 70 31.45 -7.45 2.46
N VAL A 71 30.82 -7.22 1.30
CA VAL A 71 30.43 -8.30 0.38
C VAL A 71 31.63 -9.00 -0.25
N SER A 72 32.77 -8.30 -0.41
CA SER A 72 33.99 -8.89 -0.95
C SER A 72 34.73 -9.79 0.04
N VAL A 73 34.64 -9.50 1.35
CA VAL A 73 35.42 -10.24 2.40
C VAL A 73 34.59 -11.28 3.14
N THR A 74 33.26 -11.24 3.02
CA THR A 74 32.34 -12.16 3.70
C THR A 74 31.33 -12.77 2.74
N SER A 75 30.47 -13.66 3.23
CA SER A 75 29.37 -14.25 2.47
C SER A 75 28.09 -14.24 3.28
N GLN A 76 26.95 -14.36 2.58
CA GLN A 76 25.66 -14.49 3.25
C GLN A 76 25.61 -15.72 4.13
N LYS A 77 25.38 -15.54 5.45
CA LYS A 77 25.16 -16.63 6.39
C LYS A 77 23.69 -17.09 6.33
N ASP A 78 23.48 -18.39 6.45
CA ASP A 78 22.12 -18.93 6.55
C ASP A 78 21.53 -18.57 7.91
N SER A 79 20.48 -17.75 7.88
CA SER A 79 19.70 -17.30 9.03
C SER A 79 18.25 -17.79 9.02
N SER A 80 17.90 -18.70 8.10
CA SER A 80 16.53 -19.20 7.91
C SER A 80 15.98 -19.92 9.15
N LYS A 81 16.84 -20.61 9.91
CA LYS A 81 16.45 -21.36 11.11
C LYS A 81 16.73 -20.64 12.42
N ALA A 82 17.66 -19.70 12.43
CA ALA A 82 18.02 -18.93 13.63
C ALA A 82 18.41 -17.53 13.20
N ALA A 83 17.70 -16.52 13.70
CA ALA A 83 17.94 -15.12 13.36
C ALA A 83 19.30 -14.63 13.86
N LYS A 84 20.37 -15.13 13.23
CA LYS A 84 21.71 -14.61 13.43
C LYS A 84 21.96 -13.54 12.36
N PRO A 85 21.95 -12.26 12.74
CA PRO A 85 22.26 -11.21 11.79
C PRO A 85 23.69 -11.39 11.29
N CYS A 86 23.94 -11.05 10.01
CA CYS A 86 25.30 -10.96 9.50
C CYS A 86 25.47 -9.63 8.74
N PRO A 87 26.68 -9.03 8.79
CA PRO A 87 26.91 -7.71 8.18
C PRO A 87 26.64 -7.70 6.68
N TYR A 88 26.91 -8.82 5.98
CA TYR A 88 26.59 -9.02 4.57
C TYR A 88 25.11 -8.75 4.28
N THR A 89 24.21 -9.50 4.94
CA THR A 89 22.76 -9.40 4.73
C THR A 89 22.22 -8.02 5.12
N LEU A 90 22.66 -7.49 6.27
CA LEU A 90 22.19 -6.21 6.78
C LEU A 90 22.60 -5.04 5.87
N SER A 91 23.83 -5.03 5.35
CA SER A 91 24.31 -3.99 4.44
C SER A 91 23.57 -4.02 3.11
N VAL A 92 23.33 -5.21 2.55
CA VAL A 92 22.58 -5.34 1.30
C VAL A 92 21.14 -4.86 1.47
N ILE A 93 20.43 -5.29 2.52
CA ILE A 93 19.06 -4.86 2.78
C ILE A 93 18.99 -3.34 3.04
N ARG A 94 19.96 -2.76 3.75
CA ARG A 94 20.05 -1.31 3.99
C ARG A 94 20.14 -0.54 2.67
N LEU A 95 21.01 -0.98 1.76
CA LEU A 95 21.16 -0.36 0.44
C LEU A 95 19.91 -0.54 -0.43
N MET A 96 19.32 -1.74 -0.45
CA MET A 96 18.07 -1.95 -1.17
C MET A 96 16.98 -0.97 -0.70
N LYS A 97 16.88 -0.74 0.61
CA LYS A 97 15.91 0.22 1.16
C LYS A 97 16.23 1.65 0.70
N ILE A 98 17.47 2.10 0.85
CA ILE A 98 17.90 3.45 0.44
C ILE A 98 17.65 3.67 -1.06
N TYR A 99 18.02 2.71 -1.91
CA TYR A 99 17.78 2.81 -3.35
C TYR A 99 16.29 2.81 -3.70
N THR A 100 15.46 2.07 -2.95
CA THR A 100 14.00 2.11 -3.13
C THR A 100 13.42 3.47 -2.77
N GLU A 101 13.89 4.09 -1.69
CA GLU A 101 13.48 5.44 -1.24
C GLU A 101 13.92 6.54 -2.24
N ASN A 102 15.00 6.30 -2.98
CA ASN A 102 15.51 7.19 -4.02
C ASN A 102 15.09 6.78 -5.45
N GLU A 103 14.15 5.85 -5.60
CA GLU A 103 13.58 5.37 -6.88
C GLU A 103 14.64 4.80 -7.86
N LYS A 104 15.79 4.36 -7.34
CA LYS A 104 16.87 3.72 -8.10
C LYS A 104 16.65 2.21 -8.21
N TYR A 105 15.58 1.80 -8.90
CA TYR A 105 15.08 0.43 -8.88
C TYR A 105 16.04 -0.61 -9.48
N LEU A 106 16.82 -0.25 -10.49
CA LEU A 106 17.85 -1.15 -11.04
C LEU A 106 18.95 -1.44 -10.03
N ASP A 107 19.32 -0.46 -9.20
CA ASP A 107 20.29 -0.66 -8.13
C ASP A 107 19.73 -1.53 -7.01
N VAL A 108 18.43 -1.41 -6.70
CA VAL A 108 17.74 -2.34 -5.79
C VAL A 108 17.90 -3.77 -6.26
N LEU A 109 17.65 -4.06 -7.53
CA LEU A 109 17.73 -5.41 -8.09
C LEU A 109 19.18 -5.92 -8.17
N ARG A 110 20.13 -5.05 -8.49
CA ARG A 110 21.56 -5.36 -8.47
C ARG A 110 22.01 -5.82 -7.07
N TRP A 111 21.56 -5.14 -6.03
CA TRP A 111 21.88 -5.54 -4.65
C TRP A 111 21.05 -6.75 -4.19
N ALA A 112 19.79 -6.85 -4.56
CA ALA A 112 18.95 -8.01 -4.27
C ALA A 112 19.55 -9.31 -4.83
N SER A 113 20.19 -9.29 -6.01
CA SER A 113 20.81 -10.45 -6.63
C SER A 113 21.99 -11.04 -5.83
N LYS A 114 22.52 -10.31 -4.84
CA LYS A 114 23.55 -10.79 -3.93
C LYS A 114 23.00 -11.63 -2.78
N LEU A 115 21.68 -11.69 -2.60
CA LEU A 115 21.02 -12.45 -1.54
C LEU A 115 20.29 -13.67 -2.09
N ASP A 116 20.42 -14.78 -1.40
CA ASP A 116 19.56 -15.94 -1.54
C ASP A 116 18.40 -15.82 -0.53
N PRO A 117 17.15 -15.59 -0.97
CA PRO A 117 16.02 -15.42 -0.06
C PRO A 117 15.72 -16.66 0.79
N LYS A 118 16.16 -17.85 0.38
CA LYS A 118 16.01 -19.09 1.17
C LYS A 118 16.85 -19.07 2.45
N LYS A 119 17.95 -18.30 2.46
CA LYS A 119 18.82 -18.12 3.62
C LYS A 119 18.41 -16.98 4.53
N LEU A 120 17.37 -16.22 4.19
CA LEU A 120 16.90 -15.09 4.99
C LEU A 120 15.93 -15.54 6.09
N SER A 121 16.06 -14.89 7.26
CA SER A 121 15.19 -15.14 8.41
C SER A 121 13.78 -14.59 8.19
N ASN A 122 12.77 -15.38 8.61
CA ASN A 122 11.39 -14.93 8.79
C ASN A 122 11.15 -14.27 10.15
N GLN A 123 12.13 -14.29 11.06
CA GLN A 123 11.94 -13.73 12.39
C GLN A 123 11.89 -12.21 12.32
N GLN A 124 10.78 -11.65 12.78
CA GLN A 124 10.62 -10.22 12.99
C GLN A 124 11.53 -9.72 14.11
N PHE A 125 12.05 -8.52 13.97
CA PHE A 125 12.89 -7.90 14.98
C PHE A 125 12.06 -6.98 15.87
N LYS A 126 12.20 -7.11 17.19
CA LYS A 126 11.52 -6.29 18.19
C LYS A 126 12.57 -5.50 18.98
N PRO A 127 12.85 -4.23 18.61
CA PRO A 127 13.81 -3.41 19.35
C PRO A 127 13.32 -3.06 20.75
N ASN A 128 12.00 -3.02 20.95
CA ASN A 128 11.31 -2.83 22.24
C ASN A 128 9.93 -3.52 22.21
N ALA A 129 9.15 -3.39 23.27
CA ALA A 129 7.83 -4.04 23.40
C ALA A 129 6.77 -3.45 22.45
N GLU A 130 6.94 -2.22 21.98
CA GLU A 130 5.93 -1.47 21.22
C GLU A 130 6.16 -1.56 19.70
N VAL A 131 7.41 -1.77 19.26
CA VAL A 131 7.79 -1.73 17.85
C VAL A 131 8.18 -3.12 17.34
N THR A 132 7.47 -3.58 16.34
CA THR A 132 7.85 -4.77 15.57
C THR A 132 8.31 -4.33 14.19
N MET A 133 9.50 -4.77 13.78
CA MET A 133 10.06 -4.50 12.45
C MET A 133 9.96 -5.74 11.57
N ASN A 134 9.89 -5.53 10.28
CA ASN A 134 9.85 -6.60 9.30
C ASN A 134 11.06 -7.55 9.46
N SER A 135 10.85 -8.82 9.13
CA SER A 135 11.95 -9.76 8.98
C SER A 135 12.86 -9.38 7.79
N ASN A 136 14.08 -9.92 7.76
CA ASN A 136 14.98 -9.69 6.63
C ASN A 136 14.41 -10.25 5.32
N LYS A 137 13.70 -11.38 5.38
CA LYS A 137 13.04 -11.96 4.20
C LYS A 137 11.91 -11.06 3.70
N GLU A 138 11.10 -10.54 4.60
CA GLU A 138 10.02 -9.62 4.28
C GLU A 138 10.55 -8.33 3.65
N ASN A 139 11.60 -7.72 4.24
CA ASN A 139 12.25 -6.54 3.66
C ASN A 139 12.82 -6.82 2.25
N TYR A 140 13.47 -7.97 2.06
CA TYR A 140 13.97 -8.37 0.75
C TYR A 140 12.85 -8.40 -0.31
N TYR A 141 11.75 -9.11 -0.02
CA TYR A 141 10.65 -9.21 -0.98
C TYR A 141 9.92 -7.88 -1.18
N LEU A 142 9.72 -7.07 -0.13
CA LEU A 142 9.09 -5.74 -0.25
C LEU A 142 9.86 -4.84 -1.19
N GLN A 143 11.19 -4.77 -1.07
CA GLN A 143 12.02 -3.92 -1.93
C GLN A 143 12.11 -4.49 -3.36
N THR A 144 12.37 -5.79 -3.48
CA THR A 144 12.53 -6.46 -4.77
C THR A 144 11.26 -6.37 -5.62
N THR A 145 10.09 -6.68 -5.03
CA THR A 145 8.82 -6.67 -5.78
C THR A 145 8.37 -5.26 -6.13
N LYS A 146 8.67 -4.25 -5.28
CA LYS A 146 8.44 -2.86 -5.65
C LYS A 146 9.33 -2.48 -6.84
N ALA A 147 10.62 -2.77 -6.77
CA ALA A 147 11.53 -2.43 -7.85
C ALA A 147 11.18 -3.11 -9.18
N LEU A 148 10.79 -4.39 -9.15
CA LEU A 148 10.35 -5.13 -10.34
C LEU A 148 9.09 -4.51 -10.97
N LEU A 149 8.12 -4.12 -10.14
CA LEU A 149 6.89 -3.47 -10.60
C LEU A 149 7.18 -2.12 -11.28
N GLU A 150 8.02 -1.29 -10.66
CA GLU A 150 8.33 0.06 -11.16
C GLU A 150 9.21 0.08 -12.42
N ILE A 151 9.78 -1.06 -12.81
CA ILE A 151 10.50 -1.23 -14.09
C ILE A 151 9.77 -2.17 -15.04
N ASP A 152 8.46 -2.32 -14.88
CA ASP A 152 7.54 -3.06 -15.76
C ASP A 152 7.89 -4.55 -15.95
N LYS A 153 8.49 -5.17 -14.92
CA LYS A 153 8.78 -6.61 -14.91
C LYS A 153 7.64 -7.41 -14.27
N TYR A 154 6.45 -7.32 -14.86
CA TYR A 154 5.19 -7.80 -14.29
C TYR A 154 5.19 -9.29 -13.96
N ASP A 155 5.61 -10.17 -14.88
CA ASP A 155 5.69 -11.63 -14.61
C ASP A 155 6.61 -11.94 -13.43
N GLN A 156 7.75 -11.24 -13.34
CA GLN A 156 8.66 -11.44 -12.23
C GLN A 156 8.08 -10.89 -10.93
N THR A 157 7.39 -9.75 -10.99
CA THR A 157 6.69 -9.18 -9.84
C THR A 157 5.67 -10.17 -9.27
N ILE A 158 4.82 -10.75 -10.11
CA ILE A 158 3.83 -11.77 -9.73
C ILE A 158 4.53 -12.94 -9.04
N LYS A 159 5.54 -13.51 -9.68
CA LYS A 159 6.29 -14.66 -9.14
C LYS A 159 6.89 -14.36 -7.78
N TYR A 160 7.63 -13.26 -7.63
CA TYR A 160 8.27 -12.89 -6.35
C TYR A 160 7.26 -12.54 -5.25
N CYS A 161 6.12 -11.93 -5.61
CA CYS A 161 5.04 -11.70 -4.66
C CYS A 161 4.40 -13.02 -4.18
N GLN A 162 4.15 -13.96 -5.09
CA GLN A 162 3.65 -15.30 -4.75
C GLN A 162 4.63 -16.05 -3.86
N ASP A 163 5.93 -16.03 -4.19
CA ASP A 163 6.98 -16.62 -3.35
C ASP A 163 6.98 -16.02 -1.94
N ALA A 164 6.80 -14.69 -1.80
CA ALA A 164 6.69 -14.03 -0.51
C ALA A 164 5.47 -14.54 0.27
N LEU A 165 4.28 -14.56 -0.36
CA LEU A 165 3.03 -14.99 0.26
C LEU A 165 3.08 -16.46 0.74
N VAL A 166 3.82 -17.33 0.05
CA VAL A 166 3.99 -18.75 0.42
C VAL A 166 5.06 -18.95 1.49
N THR A 167 6.16 -18.17 1.44
CA THR A 167 7.35 -18.46 2.27
C THR A 167 7.43 -17.66 3.55
N ILE A 168 6.65 -16.57 3.69
CA ILE A 168 6.56 -15.75 4.89
C ILE A 168 5.31 -16.16 5.68
N PRO A 169 5.47 -16.81 6.86
CA PRO A 169 4.33 -17.34 7.61
C PRO A 169 3.51 -16.26 8.31
N GLU A 170 4.12 -15.13 8.65
CA GLU A 170 3.48 -14.01 9.35
C GLU A 170 4.08 -12.70 8.87
N PHE A 171 3.22 -11.81 8.38
CA PHE A 171 3.59 -10.49 7.89
C PHE A 171 3.47 -9.43 8.98
N ASN A 172 4.40 -8.49 9.00
CA ASN A 172 4.31 -7.32 9.84
C ASN A 172 3.31 -6.31 9.24
N ASN A 173 2.49 -5.67 10.08
CA ASN A 173 1.56 -4.60 9.68
C ASN A 173 0.69 -4.94 8.44
N ASN A 174 0.30 -6.20 8.28
CA ASN A 174 -0.48 -6.69 7.12
C ASN A 174 0.20 -6.39 5.76
N ASN A 175 1.51 -6.55 5.68
CA ASN A 175 2.26 -6.34 4.44
C ASN A 175 1.91 -7.34 3.32
N ASP A 176 1.21 -8.45 3.63
CA ASP A 176 0.63 -9.35 2.62
C ASP A 176 -0.27 -8.62 1.62
N VAL A 177 -0.99 -7.58 2.07
CA VAL A 177 -1.83 -6.74 1.21
C VAL A 177 -1.01 -6.07 0.10
N TRP A 178 0.20 -5.60 0.40
CA TRP A 178 1.05 -4.95 -0.60
C TRP A 178 1.53 -5.92 -1.68
N PHE A 179 1.81 -7.17 -1.33
CA PHE A 179 2.15 -8.20 -2.32
C PHE A 179 0.97 -8.53 -3.22
N LYS A 180 -0.22 -8.71 -2.64
CA LYS A 180 -1.46 -8.95 -3.39
C LYS A 180 -1.80 -7.78 -4.33
N LEU A 181 -1.64 -6.52 -3.87
CA LEU A 181 -1.86 -5.33 -4.70
C LEU A 181 -0.88 -5.25 -5.88
N ARG A 182 0.40 -5.62 -5.66
CA ARG A 182 1.38 -5.66 -6.74
C ARG A 182 1.06 -6.75 -7.77
N ILE A 183 0.56 -7.90 -7.33
CA ILE A 183 0.06 -8.95 -8.23
C ILE A 183 -1.11 -8.40 -9.06
N ALA A 184 -2.12 -7.82 -8.41
CA ALA A 184 -3.28 -7.25 -9.09
C ALA A 184 -2.87 -6.18 -10.12
N LYS A 185 -1.99 -5.23 -9.72
CA LYS A 185 -1.47 -4.22 -10.64
C LYS A 185 -0.72 -4.85 -11.82
N SER A 186 0.11 -5.85 -11.57
CA SER A 186 0.85 -6.54 -12.63
C SER A 186 -0.08 -7.24 -13.63
N TYR A 187 -1.12 -7.92 -13.16
CA TYR A 187 -2.13 -8.52 -14.03
C TYR A 187 -2.87 -7.47 -14.86
N LYS A 188 -3.23 -6.32 -14.25
CA LYS A 188 -3.85 -5.20 -14.98
C LYS A 188 -2.97 -4.72 -16.14
N GLU A 189 -1.68 -4.50 -15.90
CA GLU A 189 -0.73 -4.03 -16.93
C GLU A 189 -0.46 -5.09 -18.03
N LEU A 190 -0.65 -6.38 -17.72
CA LEU A 190 -0.61 -7.48 -18.69
C LEU A 190 -1.92 -7.66 -19.47
N GLY A 191 -2.98 -6.92 -19.13
CA GLY A 191 -4.30 -7.05 -19.73
C GLY A 191 -5.13 -8.21 -19.16
N GLU A 192 -4.67 -8.87 -18.11
CA GLU A 192 -5.32 -9.98 -17.42
C GLU A 192 -6.25 -9.44 -16.33
N TYR A 193 -7.29 -8.70 -16.77
CA TYR A 193 -8.15 -7.92 -15.86
C TYR A 193 -8.95 -8.80 -14.90
N ASP A 194 -9.39 -9.99 -15.30
CA ASP A 194 -10.15 -10.90 -14.43
C ASP A 194 -9.31 -11.38 -13.25
N ASP A 195 -8.06 -11.78 -13.51
CA ASP A 195 -7.12 -12.17 -12.46
C ASP A 195 -6.82 -11.00 -11.51
N SER A 196 -6.62 -9.79 -12.05
CA SER A 196 -6.46 -8.58 -11.25
C SER A 196 -7.67 -8.34 -10.34
N ILE A 197 -8.88 -8.41 -10.89
CA ILE A 197 -10.14 -8.22 -10.15
C ILE A 197 -10.29 -9.25 -9.03
N ASP A 198 -9.94 -10.50 -9.25
CA ASP A 198 -10.05 -11.56 -8.25
C ASP A 198 -9.12 -11.32 -7.05
N PHE A 199 -7.88 -10.89 -7.28
CA PHE A 199 -6.98 -10.46 -6.21
C PHE A 199 -7.51 -9.24 -5.46
N LEU A 200 -8.03 -8.23 -6.16
CA LEU A 200 -8.62 -7.04 -5.55
C LEU A 200 -9.86 -7.37 -4.72
N LYS A 201 -10.74 -8.27 -5.19
CA LYS A 201 -11.89 -8.77 -4.43
C LYS A 201 -11.47 -9.47 -3.14
N ASP A 202 -10.40 -10.27 -3.17
CA ASP A 202 -9.87 -10.92 -1.97
C ASP A 202 -9.36 -9.89 -0.94
N ILE A 203 -8.63 -8.89 -1.39
CA ILE A 203 -8.17 -7.79 -0.52
C ILE A 203 -9.38 -7.01 0.04
N TYR A 204 -10.37 -6.72 -0.81
CA TYR A 204 -11.54 -5.90 -0.45
C TYR A 204 -12.39 -6.51 0.67
N LYS A 205 -12.39 -7.84 0.84
CA LYS A 205 -13.05 -8.51 1.98
C LYS A 205 -12.58 -7.98 3.33
N THR A 206 -11.30 -7.70 3.46
CA THR A 206 -10.67 -7.31 4.73
C THR A 206 -10.28 -5.85 4.80
N LYS A 207 -10.07 -5.21 3.66
CA LYS A 207 -9.60 -3.83 3.53
C LYS A 207 -10.35 -3.13 2.40
N GLN A 208 -11.22 -2.19 2.75
CA GLN A 208 -12.13 -1.51 1.83
C GLN A 208 -11.71 -0.06 1.57
N ASP A 209 -10.40 0.16 1.40
CA ASP A 209 -9.84 1.49 1.15
C ASP A 209 -10.20 1.98 -0.27
N TRP A 210 -10.31 3.30 -0.43
CA TRP A 210 -10.73 3.96 -1.67
C TRP A 210 -9.87 3.57 -2.89
N TYR A 211 -8.56 3.35 -2.71
CA TYR A 211 -7.66 3.02 -3.81
C TYR A 211 -7.87 1.60 -4.35
N ILE A 212 -8.38 0.66 -3.53
CA ILE A 212 -8.76 -0.67 -4.01
C ILE A 212 -10.01 -0.55 -4.90
N SER A 213 -10.97 0.28 -4.49
CA SER A 213 -12.15 0.57 -5.32
C SER A 213 -11.77 1.26 -6.63
N ARG A 214 -10.78 2.16 -6.61
CA ARG A 214 -10.22 2.77 -7.83
C ARG A 214 -9.63 1.70 -8.76
N ASP A 215 -8.78 0.84 -8.23
CA ASP A 215 -8.12 -0.20 -9.03
C ASP A 215 -9.16 -1.19 -9.61
N MET A 216 -10.23 -1.49 -8.86
CA MET A 216 -11.39 -2.24 -9.37
C MET A 216 -12.08 -1.51 -10.53
N ALA A 217 -12.36 -0.22 -10.35
CA ALA A 217 -13.02 0.59 -11.37
C ALA A 217 -12.20 0.65 -12.67
N GLU A 218 -10.88 0.85 -12.56
CA GLU A 218 -9.98 0.88 -13.71
C GLU A 218 -9.97 -0.48 -14.46
N ASN A 219 -9.92 -1.62 -13.74
CA ASN A 219 -9.97 -2.93 -14.38
C ASN A 219 -11.29 -3.15 -15.14
N TYR A 220 -12.44 -2.81 -14.53
CA TYR A 220 -13.74 -2.91 -15.21
C TYR A 220 -13.85 -1.94 -16.39
N PHE A 221 -13.23 -0.76 -16.32
CA PHE A 221 -13.16 0.17 -17.44
C PHE A 221 -12.44 -0.43 -18.64
N PHE A 222 -11.26 -1.03 -18.43
CA PHE A 222 -10.50 -1.68 -19.50
C PHE A 222 -11.19 -2.94 -20.07
N LYS A 223 -12.07 -3.57 -19.29
CA LYS A 223 -12.97 -4.62 -19.77
C LYS A 223 -14.19 -4.11 -20.52
N GLU A 224 -14.38 -2.80 -20.61
CA GLU A 224 -15.58 -2.15 -21.14
C GLU A 224 -16.88 -2.50 -20.36
N GLU A 225 -16.74 -3.01 -19.13
CA GLU A 225 -17.84 -3.25 -18.20
C GLU A 225 -18.17 -1.96 -17.43
N PHE A 226 -18.66 -0.95 -18.16
CA PHE A 226 -18.81 0.44 -17.68
C PHE A 226 -19.74 0.58 -16.48
N ASP A 227 -20.80 -0.22 -16.37
CA ASP A 227 -21.71 -0.17 -15.23
C ASP A 227 -21.02 -0.59 -13.93
N GLU A 228 -20.23 -1.66 -13.97
CA GLU A 228 -19.44 -2.10 -12.83
C GLU A 228 -18.31 -1.09 -12.52
N SER A 229 -17.67 -0.53 -13.55
CA SER A 229 -16.66 0.51 -13.38
C SER A 229 -17.23 1.73 -12.64
N LEU A 230 -18.41 2.24 -13.05
CA LEU A 230 -19.09 3.34 -12.37
C LEU A 230 -19.42 3.05 -10.90
N LYS A 231 -19.92 1.84 -10.61
CA LYS A 231 -20.23 1.43 -9.24
C LYS A 231 -18.98 1.45 -8.35
N TRP A 232 -17.88 0.91 -8.84
CA TRP A 232 -16.63 0.86 -8.09
C TRP A 232 -15.97 2.25 -7.99
N ALA A 233 -16.02 3.06 -9.05
CA ALA A 233 -15.54 4.44 -9.01
C ALA A 233 -16.32 5.27 -7.97
N ALA A 234 -17.64 5.18 -7.98
CA ALA A 234 -18.51 5.85 -7.00
C ALA A 234 -18.24 5.37 -5.57
N LYS A 235 -18.00 4.06 -5.36
CA LYS A 235 -17.53 3.52 -4.06
C LYS A 235 -16.24 4.17 -3.60
N GLY A 236 -15.26 4.31 -4.49
CA GLY A 236 -13.98 4.95 -4.20
C GLY A 236 -14.14 6.44 -3.87
N ILE A 237 -14.95 7.17 -4.64
CA ILE A 237 -15.25 8.59 -4.41
C ILE A 237 -15.89 8.79 -3.03
N LEU A 238 -16.91 7.99 -2.70
CA LEU A 238 -17.69 8.09 -1.45
C LEU A 238 -17.01 7.43 -0.25
N ALA A 239 -15.87 6.76 -0.42
CA ALA A 239 -15.13 6.15 0.68
C ALA A 239 -14.69 7.22 1.70
N ARG A 240 -14.77 6.89 2.99
CA ARG A 240 -14.44 7.84 4.08
C ARG A 240 -12.95 8.04 4.30
N ASP A 241 -12.16 7.05 3.89
CA ASP A 241 -10.71 7.13 3.91
C ASP A 241 -10.19 7.93 2.72
N GLY A 242 -9.00 8.50 2.90
CA GLY A 242 -8.38 9.36 1.89
C GLY A 242 -9.02 10.75 1.79
N LYS A 243 -8.24 11.70 1.31
CA LYS A 243 -8.72 13.06 1.04
C LYS A 243 -9.40 13.11 -0.33
N ILE A 244 -10.33 14.04 -0.53
CA ILE A 244 -11.04 14.22 -1.81
C ILE A 244 -10.04 14.39 -2.96
N GLU A 245 -9.02 15.21 -2.76
CA GLU A 245 -7.98 15.46 -3.77
C GLU A 245 -7.16 14.23 -4.14
N SER A 246 -7.02 13.26 -3.23
CA SER A 246 -6.35 11.99 -3.57
C SER A 246 -7.15 11.14 -4.55
N LYS A 247 -8.44 11.39 -4.67
CA LYS A 247 -9.39 10.66 -5.50
C LYS A 247 -9.64 11.33 -6.87
N VAL A 248 -8.89 12.37 -7.19
CA VAL A 248 -9.12 13.23 -8.37
C VAL A 248 -9.29 12.43 -9.66
N ASN A 249 -8.49 11.41 -9.90
CA ASN A 249 -8.57 10.60 -11.13
C ASN A 249 -9.85 9.77 -11.24
N LEU A 250 -10.54 9.49 -10.12
CA LEU A 250 -11.84 8.83 -10.17
C LEU A 250 -12.92 9.72 -10.79
N PHE A 251 -12.85 11.02 -10.56
CA PHE A 251 -13.80 11.96 -11.21
C PHE A 251 -13.56 12.03 -12.72
N SER A 252 -12.30 12.01 -13.17
CA SER A 252 -11.99 11.90 -14.60
C SER A 252 -12.55 10.62 -15.19
N LEU A 253 -12.26 9.47 -14.56
CA LEU A 253 -12.73 8.16 -15.01
C LEU A 253 -14.27 8.10 -15.12
N VAL A 254 -14.98 8.62 -14.10
CA VAL A 254 -16.44 8.68 -14.12
C VAL A 254 -16.93 9.57 -15.27
N GLY A 255 -16.30 10.74 -15.46
CA GLY A 255 -16.61 11.64 -16.57
C GLY A 255 -16.48 10.96 -17.94
N ASP A 256 -15.37 10.24 -18.16
CA ASP A 256 -15.11 9.54 -19.42
C ASP A 256 -16.13 8.40 -19.67
N ILE A 257 -16.46 7.63 -18.64
CA ILE A 257 -17.47 6.57 -18.76
C ILE A 257 -18.85 7.14 -19.08
N LEU A 258 -19.25 8.22 -18.41
CA LEU A 258 -20.54 8.85 -18.62
C LEU A 258 -20.67 9.45 -20.03
N GLU A 259 -19.59 10.03 -20.53
CA GLU A 259 -19.51 10.50 -21.93
C GLU A 259 -19.71 9.35 -22.92
N ILE A 260 -19.01 8.22 -22.73
CA ILE A 260 -19.19 7.01 -23.55
C ILE A 260 -20.65 6.52 -23.52
N LYS A 261 -21.32 6.64 -22.37
CA LYS A 261 -22.72 6.22 -22.17
C LYS A 261 -23.74 7.25 -22.64
N GLY A 262 -23.33 8.46 -23.05
CA GLY A 262 -24.21 9.52 -23.52
C GLY A 262 -24.89 10.34 -22.41
N PHE A 263 -24.38 10.30 -21.18
CA PHE A 263 -24.83 11.11 -20.04
C PHE A 263 -23.98 12.39 -19.95
N GLU A 264 -24.24 13.33 -20.88
CA GLU A 264 -23.38 14.50 -21.09
C GLU A 264 -23.33 15.43 -19.87
N ASP A 265 -24.48 15.73 -19.24
CA ASP A 265 -24.52 16.63 -18.09
C ASP A 265 -23.74 16.09 -16.90
N GLU A 266 -23.94 14.82 -16.55
CA GLU A 266 -23.23 14.17 -15.46
C GLU A 266 -21.74 13.98 -15.79
N ALA A 267 -21.38 13.77 -17.05
CA ALA A 267 -20.00 13.73 -17.50
C ALA A 267 -19.29 15.08 -17.26
N ILE A 268 -19.94 16.18 -17.66
CA ILE A 268 -19.43 17.53 -17.42
C ILE A 268 -19.29 17.85 -15.93
N MET A 269 -20.27 17.46 -15.09
CA MET A 269 -20.18 17.63 -13.64
C MET A 269 -18.93 16.95 -13.05
N ASN A 270 -18.62 15.74 -13.48
CA ASN A 270 -17.44 15.01 -13.00
C ASN A 270 -16.14 15.61 -13.55
N LYS A 271 -16.08 15.99 -14.82
CA LYS A 271 -14.94 16.71 -15.42
C LYS A 271 -14.71 18.05 -14.73
N TYR A 272 -15.78 18.75 -14.33
CA TYR A 272 -15.69 19.99 -13.58
C TYR A 272 -15.14 19.76 -12.16
N MET A 273 -15.58 18.72 -11.46
CA MET A 273 -15.01 18.36 -10.16
C MET A 273 -13.51 18.03 -10.27
N TYR A 274 -13.11 17.29 -11.30
CA TYR A 274 -11.69 17.02 -11.60
C TYR A 274 -10.90 18.32 -11.80
N TYR A 275 -11.44 19.25 -12.61
CA TYR A 275 -10.84 20.55 -12.88
C TYR A 275 -10.65 21.37 -11.59
N VAL A 276 -11.73 21.56 -10.82
CA VAL A 276 -11.72 22.41 -9.61
C VAL A 276 -10.71 21.92 -8.57
N ILE A 277 -10.60 20.59 -8.39
CA ILE A 277 -9.57 20.01 -7.50
C ILE A 277 -8.16 20.34 -8.02
N ARG A 278 -7.90 20.13 -9.30
CA ARG A 278 -6.56 20.38 -9.88
C ARG A 278 -6.17 21.84 -9.81
N ASN A 279 -7.14 22.73 -10.11
CA ASN A 279 -6.95 24.19 -10.02
C ASN A 279 -6.61 24.59 -8.57
N ALA A 280 -7.38 24.13 -7.59
CA ALA A 280 -7.15 24.42 -6.17
C ALA A 280 -5.82 23.86 -5.62
N LYS A 281 -5.19 22.89 -6.32
CA LYS A 281 -3.90 22.29 -5.96
C LYS A 281 -2.75 22.76 -6.86
N GLU A 282 -3.01 23.67 -7.78
CA GLU A 282 -2.02 24.16 -8.76
C GLU A 282 -1.39 23.02 -9.59
N TRP A 283 -2.16 21.95 -9.85
CA TRP A 283 -1.72 20.84 -10.69
C TRP A 283 -1.95 21.17 -12.18
N PRO A 284 -1.13 20.63 -13.09
CA PRO A 284 -1.31 20.87 -14.52
C PRO A 284 -2.72 20.50 -15.00
N ILE A 285 -3.33 21.35 -15.81
CA ILE A 285 -4.67 21.18 -16.39
C ILE A 285 -4.54 21.33 -17.89
N ASP A 286 -5.24 20.46 -18.62
CA ASP A 286 -5.34 20.52 -20.07
C ASP A 286 -6.19 21.72 -20.51
N ASP A 287 -5.72 22.45 -21.50
CA ASP A 287 -6.43 23.59 -22.08
C ASP A 287 -7.73 23.16 -22.79
N GLU A 288 -7.80 21.96 -23.35
CA GLU A 288 -9.02 21.43 -23.96
C GLU A 288 -10.12 21.26 -22.91
N LEU A 289 -9.80 20.70 -21.76
CA LEU A 289 -10.74 20.58 -20.63
C LEU A 289 -11.22 21.95 -20.17
N LYS A 290 -10.31 22.93 -20.05
CA LYS A 290 -10.64 24.29 -19.63
C LYS A 290 -11.59 24.96 -20.62
N ASN A 291 -11.33 24.84 -21.91
CA ASN A 291 -12.18 25.38 -22.97
C ASN A 291 -13.56 24.71 -22.98
N LEU A 292 -13.59 23.38 -22.84
CA LEU A 292 -14.84 22.63 -22.72
C LEU A 292 -15.71 23.16 -21.58
N LEU A 293 -15.16 23.21 -20.36
CA LEU A 293 -15.91 23.67 -19.19
C LEU A 293 -16.34 25.12 -19.27
N SER A 294 -15.51 25.98 -19.89
CA SER A 294 -15.86 27.38 -20.16
C SER A 294 -17.07 27.50 -21.09
N SER A 295 -17.22 26.63 -22.07
CA SER A 295 -18.37 26.62 -23.00
C SER A 295 -19.70 26.29 -22.32
N TYR A 296 -19.65 25.59 -21.16
CA TYR A 296 -20.81 25.33 -20.30
C TYR A 296 -21.12 26.47 -19.30
N GLY A 297 -20.31 27.55 -19.29
CA GLY A 297 -20.51 28.71 -18.41
C GLY A 297 -20.21 28.47 -16.95
N LEU A 298 -19.35 27.47 -16.63
CA LEU A 298 -18.98 27.11 -15.27
C LEU A 298 -17.97 28.10 -14.69
N ASP A 299 -18.06 28.36 -13.37
CA ASP A 299 -17.06 29.20 -12.66
C ASP A 299 -15.76 28.43 -12.43
N LEU A 300 -14.74 28.77 -13.22
CA LEU A 300 -13.45 28.11 -13.17
C LEU A 300 -12.49 28.70 -12.14
N GLU A 301 -12.82 29.82 -11.49
CA GLU A 301 -11.90 30.54 -10.61
C GLU A 301 -12.27 30.45 -9.13
N ASN A 302 -13.57 30.51 -8.79
CA ASN A 302 -14.01 30.74 -7.41
C ASN A 302 -14.71 29.53 -6.76
N THR A 303 -14.77 28.38 -7.43
CA THR A 303 -15.50 27.22 -6.91
C THR A 303 -14.68 26.42 -5.88
N ASP A 304 -15.26 26.23 -4.68
CA ASP A 304 -14.71 25.36 -3.66
C ASP A 304 -15.09 23.89 -3.93
N PHE A 305 -14.09 23.05 -4.13
CA PHE A 305 -14.31 21.63 -4.44
C PHE A 305 -15.01 20.85 -3.31
N LYS A 306 -14.93 21.29 -2.05
CA LYS A 306 -15.63 20.61 -0.94
C LYS A 306 -17.13 20.90 -0.97
N SER A 307 -17.50 22.10 -1.34
CA SER A 307 -18.91 22.49 -1.53
C SER A 307 -19.50 21.77 -2.74
N LEU A 308 -18.75 21.76 -3.85
CA LEU A 308 -19.13 21.04 -5.07
C LEU A 308 -19.25 19.52 -4.83
N PHE A 309 -18.38 18.93 -4.01
CA PHE A 309 -18.50 17.52 -3.64
C PHE A 309 -19.84 17.21 -2.95
N LYS A 310 -20.27 18.05 -2.01
CA LYS A 310 -21.56 17.88 -1.33
C LYS A 310 -22.75 18.02 -2.28
N GLU A 311 -22.66 18.95 -3.22
CA GLU A 311 -23.69 19.17 -4.24
C GLU A 311 -23.87 17.93 -5.11
N TYR A 312 -22.78 17.29 -5.52
CA TYR A 312 -22.79 16.14 -6.42
C TYR A 312 -22.88 14.78 -5.70
N GLU A 313 -22.87 14.73 -4.38
CA GLU A 313 -22.81 13.48 -3.59
C GLU A 313 -23.95 12.51 -3.97
N ASN A 314 -25.16 13.01 -4.16
CA ASN A 314 -26.31 12.17 -4.51
C ASN A 314 -26.17 11.51 -5.89
N MET A 315 -25.51 12.17 -6.84
CA MET A 315 -25.20 11.60 -8.14
C MET A 315 -24.31 10.35 -7.98
N TRP A 316 -23.23 10.43 -7.22
CA TRP A 316 -22.37 9.27 -6.98
C TRP A 316 -23.04 8.19 -6.13
N ILE A 317 -23.93 8.54 -5.21
CA ILE A 317 -24.76 7.58 -4.47
C ILE A 317 -25.64 6.79 -5.44
N SER A 318 -26.29 7.45 -6.39
CA SER A 318 -27.12 6.77 -7.40
C SER A 318 -26.29 5.85 -8.30
N MET A 319 -25.09 6.26 -8.71
CA MET A 319 -24.17 5.43 -9.48
C MET A 319 -23.69 4.19 -8.69
N LYS A 320 -23.36 4.37 -7.42
CA LYS A 320 -22.93 3.29 -6.54
C LYS A 320 -23.96 2.16 -6.44
N TYR A 321 -25.24 2.51 -6.44
CA TYR A 321 -26.35 1.57 -6.30
C TYR A 321 -27.10 1.33 -7.63
N PHE A 322 -26.52 1.73 -8.76
CA PHE A 322 -27.15 1.57 -10.06
C PHE A 322 -27.59 0.12 -10.32
N GLY A 323 -28.85 -0.07 -10.70
CA GLY A 323 -29.45 -1.38 -10.95
C GLY A 323 -29.76 -2.21 -9.68
N GLN A 324 -29.58 -1.64 -8.49
CA GLN A 324 -30.03 -2.25 -7.24
C GLN A 324 -31.40 -1.67 -6.82
N GLU A 325 -32.29 -2.55 -6.38
CA GLU A 325 -33.56 -2.13 -5.79
C GLU A 325 -33.39 -1.80 -4.32
N ARG A 326 -34.00 -0.69 -3.88
CA ARG A 326 -34.09 -0.39 -2.45
C ARG A 326 -34.97 -1.44 -1.76
N GLN A 327 -34.51 -1.90 -0.61
CA GLN A 327 -35.26 -2.77 0.26
C GLN A 327 -36.06 -1.91 1.26
N TYR A 328 -37.19 -2.43 1.71
CA TYR A 328 -38.04 -1.81 2.72
C TYR A 328 -38.10 -2.68 3.96
N GLY A 329 -38.07 -2.05 5.12
CA GLY A 329 -38.07 -2.77 6.40
C GLY A 329 -38.34 -1.87 7.58
N VAL A 330 -38.19 -2.42 8.76
CA VAL A 330 -38.43 -1.72 10.03
C VAL A 330 -37.19 -1.82 10.91
N ILE A 331 -36.79 -0.75 11.55
CA ILE A 331 -35.70 -0.76 12.53
C ILE A 331 -36.15 -1.65 13.72
N ASP A 332 -35.48 -2.79 13.93
CA ASP A 332 -35.78 -3.75 14.97
C ASP A 332 -35.11 -3.37 16.30
N LYS A 333 -33.82 -2.92 16.21
CA LYS A 333 -33.03 -2.51 17.38
C LYS A 333 -32.01 -1.46 17.04
N VAL A 334 -31.78 -0.52 17.97
CA VAL A 334 -30.72 0.47 17.88
C VAL A 334 -29.85 0.44 19.15
N PHE A 335 -28.55 0.33 19.01
CA PHE A 335 -27.57 0.38 20.09
C PHE A 335 -26.75 1.68 19.94
N ASN A 336 -27.27 2.79 20.43
CA ASN A 336 -26.69 4.12 20.27
C ASN A 336 -25.29 4.25 20.89
N ASP A 337 -25.04 3.59 22.03
CA ASP A 337 -23.74 3.50 22.70
C ASP A 337 -22.68 2.82 21.83
N ARG A 338 -23.09 1.85 21.00
CA ARG A 338 -22.22 1.07 20.11
C ARG A 338 -22.32 1.49 18.65
N LYS A 339 -23.14 2.49 18.35
CA LYS A 339 -23.29 3.09 16.99
C LYS A 339 -23.69 2.09 15.90
N TYR A 340 -24.54 1.11 16.22
CA TYR A 340 -25.11 0.18 15.24
C TYR A 340 -26.55 -0.21 15.59
N GLY A 341 -27.21 -0.87 14.66
CA GLY A 341 -28.54 -1.42 14.82
C GLY A 341 -28.84 -2.58 13.87
N PHE A 342 -30.09 -3.01 13.88
CA PHE A 342 -30.62 -4.04 12.99
C PHE A 342 -31.94 -3.60 12.37
N ILE A 343 -32.13 -3.93 11.08
CA ILE A 343 -33.36 -3.74 10.34
C ILE A 343 -33.92 -5.11 10.00
N LYS A 344 -35.22 -5.32 10.25
CA LYS A 344 -35.97 -6.48 9.77
C LYS A 344 -36.62 -6.16 8.43
N ALA A 345 -36.34 -7.01 7.43
CA ALA A 345 -36.94 -6.95 6.10
C ALA A 345 -37.02 -8.36 5.50
N ASN A 346 -38.15 -8.69 4.88
CA ASN A 346 -38.36 -9.97 4.17
C ASN A 346 -37.95 -11.23 4.98
N GLY A 347 -38.21 -11.24 6.28
CA GLY A 347 -37.88 -12.35 7.20
C GLY A 347 -36.40 -12.41 7.63
N ASN A 348 -35.56 -11.50 7.16
CA ASN A 348 -34.14 -11.42 7.52
C ASN A 348 -33.88 -10.23 8.46
N SER A 349 -32.73 -10.29 9.16
CA SER A 349 -32.23 -9.21 10.00
C SER A 349 -30.90 -8.71 9.43
N TYR A 350 -30.84 -7.44 9.07
CA TYR A 350 -29.67 -6.80 8.48
C TYR A 350 -29.03 -5.85 9.46
N TYR A 351 -27.72 -6.04 9.68
CA TYR A 351 -26.91 -5.13 10.48
C TYR A 351 -26.72 -3.78 9.74
N PHE A 352 -26.73 -2.70 10.49
CA PHE A 352 -26.33 -1.38 9.97
C PHE A 352 -25.51 -0.59 10.99
N LYS A 353 -24.68 0.31 10.52
CA LYS A 353 -24.02 1.33 11.35
C LYS A 353 -24.89 2.58 11.37
N THR A 354 -25.03 3.23 12.54
CA THR A 354 -25.95 4.37 12.71
C THR A 354 -25.64 5.56 11.78
N TYR A 355 -24.43 5.67 11.26
CA TYR A 355 -24.07 6.68 10.28
C TYR A 355 -24.62 6.41 8.86
N GLU A 356 -25.08 5.19 8.61
CA GLU A 356 -25.77 4.86 7.35
C GLU A 356 -27.20 5.37 7.30
N PHE A 357 -27.78 5.76 8.44
CA PHE A 357 -29.05 6.46 8.51
C PHE A 357 -28.80 7.93 8.12
N LYS A 358 -29.48 8.40 7.05
CA LYS A 358 -29.19 9.67 6.37
C LYS A 358 -30.12 10.81 6.79
N ASP A 359 -31.29 10.50 7.33
CA ASP A 359 -32.24 11.47 7.87
C ASP A 359 -31.86 11.90 9.29
N ASP A 360 -32.68 12.76 9.87
CA ASP A 360 -32.48 13.25 11.22
C ASP A 360 -32.47 12.06 12.22
N LYS A 361 -31.51 12.08 13.12
CA LYS A 361 -31.34 11.02 14.12
C LYS A 361 -32.53 10.89 15.10
N ASP A 362 -33.37 11.90 15.16
CA ASP A 362 -34.60 11.84 15.95
C ASP A 362 -35.57 10.75 15.43
N TYR A 363 -35.42 10.34 14.18
CA TYR A 363 -36.16 9.22 13.59
C TYR A 363 -35.45 7.85 13.70
N LEU A 364 -34.26 7.82 14.29
CA LEU A 364 -33.48 6.60 14.45
C LEU A 364 -33.88 5.84 15.74
N TYR A 365 -35.05 5.21 15.72
CA TYR A 365 -35.55 4.41 16.85
C TYR A 365 -36.26 3.12 16.40
N GLU A 366 -36.49 2.22 17.31
CA GLU A 366 -37.17 0.94 17.06
C GLU A 366 -38.61 1.17 16.57
N GLY A 367 -38.99 0.51 15.48
CA GLY A 367 -40.32 0.64 14.86
C GLY A 367 -40.36 1.62 13.68
N THR A 368 -39.28 2.39 13.42
CA THR A 368 -39.21 3.28 12.24
C THR A 368 -39.19 2.47 10.95
N GLU A 369 -40.10 2.79 10.03
CA GLU A 369 -40.11 2.25 8.66
C GLU A 369 -39.03 2.93 7.84
N VAL A 370 -38.23 2.12 7.11
CA VAL A 370 -37.05 2.60 6.39
C VAL A 370 -36.91 1.91 5.05
N SER A 371 -36.31 2.65 4.11
CA SER A 371 -35.76 2.08 2.88
C SER A 371 -34.22 2.10 2.90
N PHE A 372 -33.59 1.12 2.28
CA PHE A 372 -32.15 0.94 2.32
C PHE A 372 -31.65 0.11 1.15
N TYR A 373 -30.32 0.16 0.90
CA TYR A 373 -29.63 -0.78 0.02
C TYR A 373 -28.91 -1.86 0.82
N LEU A 374 -28.60 -2.97 0.16
CA LEU A 374 -27.79 -4.05 0.72
C LEU A 374 -26.38 -4.03 0.13
N GLU A 375 -25.38 -4.05 1.01
CA GLU A 375 -23.98 -4.20 0.61
C GLU A 375 -23.35 -5.45 1.23
N ASP A 376 -22.51 -6.12 0.45
CA ASP A 376 -21.71 -7.22 0.94
C ASP A 376 -20.65 -6.72 1.92
N ALA A 377 -20.55 -7.39 3.07
CA ALA A 377 -19.58 -7.11 4.10
C ALA A 377 -18.99 -8.42 4.65
N TYR A 378 -17.72 -8.40 5.00
CA TYR A 378 -17.06 -9.56 5.58
C TYR A 378 -17.21 -9.57 7.11
N ASN A 379 -17.84 -10.61 7.63
CA ASN A 379 -17.97 -10.82 9.07
C ASN A 379 -16.77 -11.63 9.59
N LYS A 380 -15.79 -10.91 10.16
CA LYS A 380 -14.56 -11.53 10.69
C LYS A 380 -14.79 -12.58 11.78
N SER A 381 -15.87 -12.44 12.56
CA SER A 381 -16.14 -13.38 13.67
C SER A 381 -16.73 -14.70 13.20
N LYS A 382 -17.38 -14.71 12.04
CA LYS A 382 -18.02 -15.90 11.45
C LYS A 382 -17.27 -16.41 10.22
N ASP A 383 -16.26 -15.68 9.76
CA ASP A 383 -15.50 -15.98 8.53
C ASP A 383 -16.41 -16.14 7.29
N GLU A 384 -17.43 -15.28 7.16
CA GLU A 384 -18.42 -15.35 6.08
C GLU A 384 -18.76 -13.98 5.51
N MET A 385 -19.21 -13.97 4.25
CA MET A 385 -19.81 -12.79 3.64
C MET A 385 -21.25 -12.64 4.12
N VAL A 386 -21.61 -11.44 4.56
CA VAL A 386 -22.94 -11.06 5.02
C VAL A 386 -23.41 -9.82 4.25
N LYS A 387 -24.71 -9.55 4.26
CA LYS A 387 -25.26 -8.30 3.74
C LYS A 387 -25.61 -7.34 4.87
N ASN A 388 -25.11 -6.12 4.76
CA ASN A 388 -25.42 -5.02 5.66
C ASN A 388 -26.38 -4.03 5.00
N ALA A 389 -27.26 -3.42 5.79
CA ALA A 389 -28.10 -2.31 5.33
C ALA A 389 -27.28 -1.02 5.35
N VAL A 390 -27.36 -0.26 4.25
CA VAL A 390 -26.61 0.98 4.02
C VAL A 390 -27.49 2.02 3.33
N ASN A 391 -27.09 3.31 3.39
CA ASN A 391 -27.83 4.42 2.78
C ASN A 391 -29.33 4.38 3.14
N ILE A 392 -29.62 4.44 4.43
CA ILE A 392 -30.92 4.21 5.03
C ILE A 392 -31.68 5.54 5.13
N TYR A 393 -32.91 5.56 4.66
CA TYR A 393 -33.84 6.69 4.77
C TYR A 393 -35.14 6.27 5.46
N CYS A 394 -35.73 7.21 6.20
CA CYS A 394 -37.06 7.05 6.80
C CYS A 394 -38.15 7.16 5.72
N GLU A 395 -39.14 6.28 5.75
CA GLU A 395 -40.27 6.29 4.80
C GLU A 395 -41.47 7.12 5.29
N MET A 396 -41.37 7.66 6.50
CA MET A 396 -42.44 8.45 7.10
C MET A 396 -42.30 9.97 6.86
N LEU A 397 -41.31 10.41 6.08
CA LEU A 397 -41.01 11.80 5.77
C LEU A 397 -41.47 12.12 4.32
#